data_9c96172348af2c209399be7cc3a97ebe
#
_entry.id   9c96172348af2c209399be7cc3a97ebe
#
_cell.length_a   1.000
_cell.length_b   1.000
_cell.length_c   1.000
_cell.angle_alpha   90.00
_cell.angle_beta   90.00
_cell.angle_gamma   90.00
#
_symmetry.space_group_name_H-M   'P 1'
#
loop_
_entity.id
_entity.type
_entity.pdbx_description
1 polymer ?
#
loop_
_entity_poly.entity_id
_entity_poly.type
_entity_poly.pdbx_seq_one_letter_code
_entity_poly.pdbx_strand_id
1 'polypeptide(L)'
;MSDLAECMLAATSKPRQKAALLVLEDGTTFQGTACGAQGEAYGEMCFNTSLEGYVEVITDPSYAGQVVAMTYPQIGNYGVCIEDAQAAHPALRGLVVRDMCYTPSNWRSNISLPDYLEREGVVAIEGIDTRALVRHVRDHGAMRAVLSTEDMDAESLLAKVRDSELLVGMNLVETVSCTEAHPFDQAENVDSRSFALAPAVPARHRVVVYDCGAKRSILQELVRVGCAVTVVPWNTPASEVLGMDPDGVFVSNGPGDPDAVQATYAQVGKLLGKVPLFGICMGHQMICKAAGGAMEKLKFGHHGGNHPVMNLQTRRVEITAQNHGFNLVFPSLGQLVSNGLGDISDHPDDLRWWVDANRMPIVENKRFGRIALTHVNLNDGTAEGIAFADIPAFSVQYHPEACPGPTDSHYLFTAFSRLMDGHDDYLDIDIAKDRLEGWRF
;
A
#
# COMPACT_ATOMS: atom_id res chain seq x y z
N MET A 1 -35.85 -10.44 -33.97
CA MET A 1 -34.92 -9.28 -33.96
C MET A 1 -35.30 -8.19 -32.95
N SER A 2 -36.60 -8.12 -32.53
CA SER A 2 -37.04 -7.17 -31.48
C SER A 2 -36.48 -7.49 -30.09
N ASP A 3 -36.47 -8.76 -29.70
CA ASP A 3 -36.08 -9.19 -28.36
C ASP A 3 -34.58 -9.02 -28.06
N LEU A 4 -33.72 -9.14 -29.08
CA LEU A 4 -32.27 -8.90 -28.93
C LEU A 4 -31.97 -7.40 -28.81
N ALA A 5 -32.70 -6.55 -29.53
CA ALA A 5 -32.56 -5.10 -29.48
C ALA A 5 -33.10 -4.54 -28.15
N GLU A 6 -34.20 -5.09 -27.61
CA GLU A 6 -34.75 -4.73 -26.32
C GLU A 6 -33.83 -5.23 -25.18
N CYS A 7 -33.25 -6.43 -25.29
CA CYS A 7 -32.26 -6.95 -24.33
C CYS A 7 -30.96 -6.12 -24.33
N MET A 8 -30.47 -5.69 -25.50
CA MET A 8 -29.32 -4.81 -25.63
C MET A 8 -29.59 -3.38 -25.12
N LEU A 9 -30.82 -2.87 -25.32
CA LEU A 9 -31.25 -1.56 -24.80
C LEU A 9 -31.47 -1.60 -23.28
N ALA A 10 -31.96 -2.70 -22.72
CA ALA A 10 -32.09 -2.89 -21.29
C ALA A 10 -30.72 -3.00 -20.60
N ALA A 11 -29.72 -3.63 -21.26
CA ALA A 11 -28.35 -3.74 -20.76
C ALA A 11 -27.56 -2.42 -20.79
N THR A 12 -28.04 -1.40 -21.52
CA THR A 12 -27.37 -0.09 -21.67
C THR A 12 -28.06 1.03 -20.88
N SER A 13 -29.21 0.79 -20.27
CA SER A 13 -29.87 1.81 -19.44
C SER A 13 -29.20 1.83 -18.05
N LYS A 14 -28.57 2.97 -17.69
CA LYS A 14 -28.19 3.22 -16.31
C LYS A 14 -29.42 2.97 -15.42
N PRO A 15 -29.30 2.17 -14.33
CA PRO A 15 -30.41 1.99 -13.40
C PRO A 15 -30.84 3.36 -12.86
N ARG A 16 -32.11 3.49 -12.39
CA ARG A 16 -32.58 4.72 -11.73
C ARG A 16 -31.65 5.05 -10.57
N GLN A 17 -30.81 6.05 -10.78
CA GLN A 17 -29.75 6.40 -9.84
C GLN A 17 -30.34 7.23 -8.71
N LYS A 18 -30.09 6.80 -7.48
CA LYS A 18 -30.40 7.53 -6.26
C LYS A 18 -29.37 8.65 -6.08
N ALA A 19 -29.80 9.82 -5.63
CA ALA A 19 -28.87 10.91 -5.27
C ALA A 19 -27.94 10.46 -4.16
N ALA A 20 -26.72 10.97 -4.17
CA ALA A 20 -25.73 10.76 -3.12
C ALA A 20 -24.98 12.07 -2.84
N LEU A 21 -24.51 12.23 -1.61
CA LEU A 21 -23.83 13.42 -1.14
C LEU A 21 -22.53 13.04 -0.43
N LEU A 22 -21.43 13.67 -0.82
CA LEU A 22 -20.15 13.63 -0.13
C LEU A 22 -19.98 14.97 0.62
N VAL A 23 -19.71 14.89 1.92
CA VAL A 23 -19.43 16.06 2.78
C VAL A 23 -18.09 15.88 3.46
N LEU A 24 -17.21 16.88 3.34
CA LEU A 24 -15.93 16.94 4.03
C LEU A 24 -16.08 17.70 5.37
N GLU A 25 -15.21 17.44 6.33
CA GLU A 25 -15.29 18.03 7.68
C GLU A 25 -15.14 19.55 7.72
N ASP A 26 -14.62 20.18 6.66
CA ASP A 26 -14.57 21.63 6.52
C ASP A 26 -15.87 22.24 5.99
N GLY A 27 -16.84 21.40 5.60
CA GLY A 27 -18.14 21.79 5.05
C GLY A 27 -18.22 21.81 3.54
N THR A 28 -17.13 21.47 2.84
CA THR A 28 -17.13 21.31 1.37
C THR A 28 -18.01 20.12 0.98
N THR A 29 -18.87 20.30 -0.02
CA THR A 29 -19.83 19.30 -0.46
C THR A 29 -19.71 18.98 -1.95
N PHE A 30 -19.97 17.72 -2.30
CA PHE A 30 -20.07 17.27 -3.69
C PHE A 30 -21.32 16.41 -3.86
N GLN A 31 -22.18 16.81 -4.75
CA GLN A 31 -23.40 16.06 -5.07
C GLN A 31 -23.18 15.18 -6.31
N GLY A 32 -23.66 13.95 -6.24
CA GLY A 32 -23.58 12.98 -7.32
C GLY A 32 -24.70 11.94 -7.25
N THR A 33 -24.42 10.74 -7.73
CA THR A 33 -25.35 9.62 -7.79
C THR A 33 -24.73 8.37 -7.16
N ALA A 34 -25.54 7.60 -6.43
CA ALA A 34 -25.11 6.32 -5.88
C ALA A 34 -24.77 5.31 -7.00
N CYS A 35 -23.64 4.63 -6.87
CA CYS A 35 -23.18 3.60 -7.82
C CYS A 35 -22.64 2.33 -7.15
N GLY A 36 -22.96 2.11 -5.87
CA GLY A 36 -22.63 0.96 -5.05
C GLY A 36 -23.73 0.69 -4.02
N ALA A 37 -23.36 0.18 -2.85
CA ALA A 37 -24.29 -0.10 -1.75
C ALA A 37 -24.97 1.17 -1.24
N GLN A 38 -26.13 1.00 -0.62
CA GLN A 38 -26.81 2.08 0.09
C GLN A 38 -26.30 2.20 1.52
N GLY A 39 -26.35 3.40 2.09
CA GLY A 39 -25.95 3.68 3.47
C GLY A 39 -25.10 4.92 3.59
N GLU A 40 -24.40 5.01 4.71
CA GLU A 40 -23.42 6.06 5.02
C GLU A 40 -22.04 5.45 5.28
N ALA A 41 -21.00 6.05 4.72
CA ALA A 41 -19.61 5.64 4.90
C ALA A 41 -18.78 6.81 5.44
N TYR A 42 -18.05 6.58 6.52
CA TYR A 42 -17.19 7.55 7.18
C TYR A 42 -15.73 7.12 7.08
N GLY A 43 -14.83 8.05 6.77
CA GLY A 43 -13.40 7.76 6.72
C GLY A 43 -12.57 8.99 6.38
N GLU A 44 -11.26 8.83 6.39
CA GLU A 44 -10.35 9.87 5.90
C GLU A 44 -10.40 9.91 4.37
N MET A 45 -10.62 11.08 3.79
CA MET A 45 -10.65 11.30 2.35
C MET A 45 -9.24 11.26 1.78
N CYS A 46 -8.97 10.29 0.94
CA CYS A 46 -7.75 10.20 0.15
C CYS A 46 -8.06 10.06 -1.35
N PHE A 47 -7.04 10.09 -2.18
CA PHE A 47 -7.20 9.90 -3.63
C PHE A 47 -6.11 8.97 -4.16
N ASN A 48 -6.40 8.25 -5.24
CA ASN A 48 -5.43 7.40 -5.92
C ASN A 48 -5.25 7.87 -7.37
N THR A 49 -3.98 8.01 -7.80
CA THR A 49 -3.62 8.53 -9.13
C THR A 49 -3.28 7.43 -10.14
N SER A 50 -3.48 6.15 -9.80
CA SER A 50 -3.27 5.04 -10.72
C SER A 50 -4.22 5.12 -11.91
N LEU A 51 -3.72 4.77 -13.10
CA LEU A 51 -4.50 4.76 -14.34
C LEU A 51 -5.32 3.47 -14.53
N GLU A 52 -4.97 2.42 -13.80
CA GLU A 52 -5.55 1.07 -13.86
C GLU A 52 -5.52 0.42 -12.48
N GLY A 53 -6.08 -0.78 -12.34
CA GLY A 53 -5.99 -1.56 -11.11
C GLY A 53 -6.97 -1.10 -10.03
N TYR A 54 -8.15 -0.66 -10.40
CA TYR A 54 -9.14 -0.24 -9.40
C TYR A 54 -9.62 -1.39 -8.51
N VAL A 55 -9.60 -2.64 -8.98
CA VAL A 55 -9.95 -3.81 -8.16
C VAL A 55 -8.92 -4.01 -7.06
N GLU A 56 -7.64 -3.92 -7.42
CA GLU A 56 -6.51 -4.01 -6.51
C GLU A 56 -6.54 -2.86 -5.48
N VAL A 57 -6.86 -1.63 -5.91
CA VAL A 57 -7.02 -0.48 -4.99
C VAL A 57 -8.19 -0.71 -4.02
N ILE A 58 -9.35 -1.14 -4.51
CA ILE A 58 -10.54 -1.37 -3.70
C ILE A 58 -10.32 -2.48 -2.65
N THR A 59 -9.54 -3.48 -3.00
CA THR A 59 -9.28 -4.66 -2.16
C THR A 59 -7.96 -4.58 -1.39
N ASP A 60 -7.17 -3.50 -1.52
CA ASP A 60 -5.95 -3.30 -0.72
C ASP A 60 -6.33 -3.00 0.74
N PRO A 61 -5.94 -3.86 1.71
CA PRO A 61 -6.25 -3.65 3.12
C PRO A 61 -5.71 -2.32 3.69
N SER A 62 -4.69 -1.73 3.07
CA SER A 62 -4.12 -0.45 3.51
C SER A 62 -5.10 0.72 3.41
N TYR A 63 -6.20 0.58 2.65
CA TYR A 63 -7.27 1.59 2.60
C TYR A 63 -8.33 1.45 3.71
N ALA A 64 -8.17 0.55 4.67
CA ALA A 64 -9.10 0.48 5.80
C ALA A 64 -9.19 1.84 6.53
N GLY A 65 -10.42 2.27 6.81
CA GLY A 65 -10.69 3.58 7.42
C GLY A 65 -10.72 4.76 6.45
N GLN A 66 -10.54 4.54 5.14
CA GLN A 66 -10.47 5.63 4.15
C GLN A 66 -11.63 5.60 3.13
N VAL A 67 -12.03 6.80 2.68
CA VAL A 67 -12.88 7.03 1.50
C VAL A 67 -11.96 7.40 0.34
N VAL A 68 -11.97 6.62 -0.73
CA VAL A 68 -10.99 6.73 -1.82
C VAL A 68 -11.59 7.37 -3.05
N ALA A 69 -11.00 8.47 -3.54
CA ALA A 69 -11.33 9.06 -4.83
C ALA A 69 -10.37 8.58 -5.93
N MET A 70 -10.91 7.95 -6.97
CA MET A 70 -10.13 7.59 -8.15
C MET A 70 -9.98 8.80 -9.07
N THR A 71 -8.72 9.16 -9.41
CA THR A 71 -8.47 10.31 -10.30
C THR A 71 -8.67 9.96 -11.77
N TYR A 72 -8.53 8.67 -12.14
CA TYR A 72 -8.85 8.21 -13.48
C TYR A 72 -10.35 8.37 -13.72
N PRO A 73 -10.75 9.01 -14.86
CA PRO A 73 -12.14 9.45 -15.01
C PRO A 73 -13.13 8.31 -15.17
N GLN A 74 -12.75 7.20 -15.76
CA GLN A 74 -13.67 6.08 -16.08
C GLN A 74 -13.27 4.82 -15.31
N ILE A 75 -14.12 4.40 -14.39
CA ILE A 75 -13.88 3.27 -13.48
C ILE A 75 -14.93 2.17 -13.74
N GLY A 76 -14.50 0.90 -13.67
CA GLY A 76 -15.36 -0.25 -13.91
C GLY A 76 -15.37 -0.78 -15.35
N ASN A 77 -14.63 -0.16 -16.27
CA ASN A 77 -14.64 -0.45 -17.70
C ASN A 77 -14.21 -1.88 -18.09
N TYR A 78 -13.39 -2.54 -17.27
CA TYR A 78 -13.00 -3.94 -17.45
C TYR A 78 -13.66 -4.90 -16.45
N GLY A 79 -14.59 -4.42 -15.62
CA GLY A 79 -15.30 -5.22 -14.61
C GLY A 79 -14.42 -5.60 -13.44
N VAL A 80 -14.82 -6.59 -12.67
CA VAL A 80 -14.06 -7.15 -11.56
C VAL A 80 -13.59 -8.55 -11.94
N CYS A 81 -12.29 -8.76 -11.85
CA CYS A 81 -11.65 -10.07 -11.89
C CYS A 81 -11.21 -10.42 -10.46
N ILE A 82 -11.77 -11.48 -9.89
CA ILE A 82 -11.53 -11.85 -8.49
C ILE A 82 -10.07 -12.27 -8.27
N GLU A 83 -9.41 -12.78 -9.30
CA GLU A 83 -7.99 -13.15 -9.24
C GLU A 83 -7.06 -11.94 -9.05
N ASP A 84 -7.51 -10.73 -9.40
CA ASP A 84 -6.75 -9.49 -9.22
C ASP A 84 -6.91 -8.91 -7.80
N ALA A 85 -7.87 -9.42 -7.02
CA ALA A 85 -8.13 -8.93 -5.67
C ALA A 85 -6.95 -9.17 -4.73
N GLN A 86 -6.63 -8.17 -3.91
CA GLN A 86 -5.52 -8.19 -2.96
C GLN A 86 -5.91 -8.76 -1.58
N ALA A 87 -7.20 -8.78 -1.28
CA ALA A 87 -7.80 -9.43 -0.11
C ALA A 87 -9.15 -10.03 -0.49
N ALA A 88 -9.71 -10.86 0.39
CA ALA A 88 -11.00 -11.54 0.18
C ALA A 88 -12.18 -10.55 0.05
N HIS A 89 -12.11 -9.43 0.76
CA HIS A 89 -13.14 -8.39 0.80
C HIS A 89 -12.52 -7.00 0.72
N PRO A 90 -13.23 -5.99 0.17
CA PRO A 90 -12.81 -4.59 0.23
C PRO A 90 -12.61 -4.11 1.67
N ALA A 91 -11.54 -3.34 1.90
CA ALA A 91 -11.28 -2.76 3.21
C ALA A 91 -11.61 -1.26 3.28
N LEU A 92 -11.67 -0.57 2.14
CA LEU A 92 -12.01 0.84 2.07
C LEU A 92 -13.45 1.10 2.57
N ARG A 93 -13.70 2.30 3.09
CA ARG A 93 -15.02 2.71 3.61
C ARG A 93 -15.98 3.13 2.50
N GLY A 94 -15.47 3.80 1.48
CA GLY A 94 -16.30 4.28 0.37
C GLY A 94 -15.48 4.63 -0.86
N LEU A 95 -16.14 4.67 -2.02
CA LEU A 95 -15.51 4.93 -3.30
C LEU A 95 -16.12 6.15 -3.98
N VAL A 96 -15.27 7.06 -4.47
CA VAL A 96 -15.67 8.26 -5.21
C VAL A 96 -15.08 8.18 -6.62
N VAL A 97 -15.94 8.27 -7.64
CA VAL A 97 -15.54 8.21 -9.04
C VAL A 97 -16.18 9.33 -9.85
N ARG A 98 -15.58 9.67 -10.98
CA ARG A 98 -16.18 10.62 -11.91
C ARG A 98 -17.26 9.96 -12.79
N ASP A 99 -16.96 8.81 -13.37
CA ASP A 99 -17.84 8.08 -14.26
C ASP A 99 -17.71 6.58 -14.03
N MET A 100 -18.83 5.94 -13.69
CA MET A 100 -18.90 4.51 -13.43
C MET A 100 -19.35 3.78 -14.71
N CYS A 101 -18.63 2.73 -15.09
CA CYS A 101 -19.00 1.86 -16.19
C CYS A 101 -19.90 0.72 -15.68
N TYR A 102 -21.12 0.65 -16.17
CA TYR A 102 -22.11 -0.39 -15.82
C TYR A 102 -22.06 -1.62 -16.71
N THR A 103 -21.40 -1.50 -17.88
CA THR A 103 -21.28 -2.59 -18.85
C THR A 103 -19.81 -2.83 -19.15
N PRO A 104 -19.14 -3.68 -18.38
CA PRO A 104 -17.73 -3.94 -18.60
C PRO A 104 -17.47 -4.67 -19.92
N SER A 105 -16.31 -4.42 -20.52
CA SER A 105 -15.87 -5.08 -21.75
C SER A 105 -14.51 -5.73 -21.54
N ASN A 106 -14.50 -6.90 -20.91
CA ASN A 106 -13.32 -7.70 -20.70
C ASN A 106 -13.71 -9.18 -20.53
N TRP A 107 -13.01 -10.07 -21.21
CA TRP A 107 -13.25 -11.51 -21.14
C TRP A 107 -12.99 -12.12 -19.74
N ARG A 108 -12.17 -11.47 -18.91
CA ARG A 108 -11.87 -11.88 -17.53
C ARG A 108 -12.91 -11.41 -16.51
N SER A 109 -13.82 -10.52 -16.90
CA SER A 109 -14.79 -9.95 -15.96
C SER A 109 -15.72 -11.03 -15.39
N ASN A 110 -15.73 -11.17 -14.08
CA ASN A 110 -16.65 -12.07 -13.37
C ASN A 110 -17.96 -11.36 -13.04
N ILE A 111 -17.90 -10.04 -12.77
CA ILE A 111 -19.02 -9.22 -12.31
C ILE A 111 -18.76 -7.76 -12.69
N SER A 112 -19.81 -6.94 -12.86
CA SER A 112 -19.65 -5.49 -12.99
C SER A 112 -19.15 -4.87 -11.68
N LEU A 113 -18.45 -3.74 -11.77
CA LEU A 113 -17.98 -3.08 -10.55
C LEU A 113 -19.13 -2.57 -9.66
N PRO A 114 -20.21 -1.95 -10.17
CA PRO A 114 -21.34 -1.56 -9.35
C PRO A 114 -21.97 -2.73 -8.57
N ASP A 115 -22.19 -3.86 -9.25
CA ASP A 115 -22.77 -5.06 -8.62
C ASP A 115 -21.82 -5.66 -7.56
N TYR A 116 -20.51 -5.59 -7.80
CA TYR A 116 -19.51 -6.00 -6.82
C TYR A 116 -19.55 -5.10 -5.56
N LEU A 117 -19.55 -3.77 -5.75
CA LEU A 117 -19.63 -2.82 -4.63
C LEU A 117 -20.93 -2.98 -3.84
N GLU A 118 -22.06 -3.21 -4.50
CA GLU A 118 -23.34 -3.48 -3.82
C GLU A 118 -23.28 -4.78 -3.01
N ARG A 119 -22.74 -5.86 -3.60
CA ARG A 119 -22.59 -7.15 -2.94
C ARG A 119 -21.70 -7.08 -1.71
N GLU A 120 -20.60 -6.34 -1.79
CA GLU A 120 -19.62 -6.20 -0.70
C GLU A 120 -20.01 -5.09 0.30
N GLY A 121 -21.13 -4.39 0.10
CA GLY A 121 -21.60 -3.34 1.01
C GLY A 121 -20.80 -2.04 0.96
N VAL A 122 -20.08 -1.78 -0.14
CA VAL A 122 -19.28 -0.57 -0.33
C VAL A 122 -20.14 0.56 -0.87
N VAL A 123 -20.28 1.64 -0.09
CA VAL A 123 -20.98 2.85 -0.53
C VAL A 123 -20.15 3.59 -1.57
N ALA A 124 -20.75 3.93 -2.70
CA ALA A 124 -20.03 4.60 -3.79
C ALA A 124 -20.84 5.72 -4.45
N ILE A 125 -20.15 6.74 -4.92
CA ILE A 125 -20.72 7.91 -5.61
C ILE A 125 -20.01 8.17 -6.93
N GLU A 126 -20.82 8.42 -7.99
CA GLU A 126 -20.34 8.90 -9.28
C GLU A 126 -20.86 10.29 -9.63
N GLY A 127 -20.33 10.87 -10.71
CA GLY A 127 -20.73 12.19 -11.20
C GLY A 127 -20.05 13.35 -10.48
N ILE A 128 -19.07 13.06 -9.63
CA ILE A 128 -18.29 14.04 -8.87
C ILE A 128 -17.23 14.70 -9.75
N ASP A 129 -16.99 15.99 -9.54
CA ASP A 129 -15.77 16.64 -10.03
C ASP A 129 -14.58 16.16 -9.17
N THR A 130 -14.05 14.96 -9.50
CA THR A 130 -12.92 14.35 -8.79
C THR A 130 -11.66 15.23 -8.86
N ARG A 131 -11.49 16.02 -9.93
CA ARG A 131 -10.36 16.95 -10.02
C ARG A 131 -10.47 18.09 -8.99
N ALA A 132 -11.66 18.67 -8.81
CA ALA A 132 -11.89 19.68 -7.79
C ALA A 132 -11.69 19.11 -6.38
N LEU A 133 -12.23 17.91 -6.10
CA LEU A 133 -12.06 17.18 -4.84
C LEU A 133 -10.57 16.91 -4.53
N VAL A 134 -9.84 16.33 -5.48
CA VAL A 134 -8.41 16.01 -5.31
C VAL A 134 -7.57 17.26 -5.08
N ARG A 135 -7.83 18.36 -5.80
CA ARG A 135 -7.15 19.64 -5.55
C ARG A 135 -7.46 20.17 -4.16
N HIS A 136 -8.71 20.06 -3.72
CA HIS A 136 -9.11 20.49 -2.39
C HIS A 136 -8.34 19.74 -1.30
N VAL A 137 -8.33 18.42 -1.35
CA VAL A 137 -7.59 17.55 -0.39
C VAL A 137 -6.08 17.83 -0.44
N ARG A 138 -5.50 17.99 -1.63
CA ARG A 138 -4.08 18.33 -1.78
C ARG A 138 -3.74 19.68 -1.14
N ASP A 139 -4.59 20.68 -1.35
CA ASP A 139 -4.31 22.06 -0.92
C ASP A 139 -4.60 22.28 0.58
N HIS A 140 -5.55 21.53 1.17
CA HIS A 140 -5.97 21.68 2.59
C HIS A 140 -5.49 20.53 3.49
N GLY A 141 -5.11 19.37 2.92
CA GLY A 141 -4.70 18.18 3.64
C GLY A 141 -5.77 17.10 3.65
N ALA A 142 -5.37 15.87 4.01
CA ALA A 142 -6.30 14.78 4.25
C ALA A 142 -7.24 15.14 5.41
N MET A 143 -8.52 14.85 5.24
CA MET A 143 -9.56 15.23 6.19
C MET A 143 -10.68 14.18 6.22
N ARG A 144 -11.47 14.19 7.29
CA ARG A 144 -12.62 13.28 7.39
C ARG A 144 -13.68 13.59 6.33
N ALA A 145 -14.32 12.55 5.86
CA ALA A 145 -15.42 12.63 4.91
C ALA A 145 -16.55 11.68 5.30
N VAL A 146 -17.76 12.07 4.93
CA VAL A 146 -18.93 11.18 4.93
C VAL A 146 -19.52 11.12 3.53
N LEU A 147 -19.78 9.91 3.07
CA LEU A 147 -20.50 9.63 1.84
C LEU A 147 -21.86 9.03 2.21
N SER A 148 -22.95 9.68 1.81
CA SER A 148 -24.30 9.21 2.11
C SER A 148 -25.16 9.07 0.86
N THR A 149 -25.94 7.99 0.82
CA THR A 149 -27.01 7.75 -0.14
C THR A 149 -28.40 7.83 0.51
N GLU A 150 -28.49 8.17 1.80
CA GLU A 150 -29.70 8.17 2.61
C GLU A 150 -30.03 9.57 3.11
N ASP A 151 -29.07 10.22 3.77
CA ASP A 151 -29.18 11.59 4.26
C ASP A 151 -28.61 12.54 3.19
N MET A 152 -29.42 13.49 2.74
CA MET A 152 -29.07 14.50 1.75
C MET A 152 -28.96 15.91 2.35
N ASP A 153 -29.05 16.02 3.69
CA ASP A 153 -28.87 17.27 4.41
C ASP A 153 -27.39 17.48 4.73
N ALA A 154 -26.77 18.46 4.08
CA ALA A 154 -25.36 18.78 4.26
C ALA A 154 -25.01 19.22 5.69
N GLU A 155 -25.91 19.89 6.40
CA GLU A 155 -25.68 20.32 7.80
C GLU A 155 -25.70 19.12 8.74
N SER A 156 -26.65 18.20 8.53
CA SER A 156 -26.72 16.92 9.26
C SER A 156 -25.45 16.10 9.06
N LEU A 157 -25.03 15.89 7.81
CA LEU A 157 -23.82 15.15 7.49
C LEU A 157 -22.55 15.81 8.00
N LEU A 158 -22.48 17.16 7.98
CA LEU A 158 -21.35 17.91 8.53
C LEU A 158 -21.21 17.70 10.04
N ALA A 159 -22.33 17.67 10.77
CA ALA A 159 -22.30 17.35 12.19
C ALA A 159 -21.80 15.92 12.44
N LYS A 160 -22.30 14.93 11.68
CA LYS A 160 -21.91 13.53 11.80
C LYS A 160 -20.42 13.32 11.49
N VAL A 161 -19.89 13.91 10.40
CA VAL A 161 -18.48 13.75 10.03
C VAL A 161 -17.54 14.38 11.04
N ARG A 162 -17.92 15.50 11.66
CA ARG A 162 -17.13 16.14 12.72
C ARG A 162 -17.10 15.35 14.02
N ASP A 163 -18.12 14.55 14.28
CA ASP A 163 -18.19 13.65 15.43
C ASP A 163 -17.54 12.26 15.15
N SER A 164 -17.22 11.96 13.91
CA SER A 164 -16.60 10.69 13.54
C SER A 164 -15.14 10.59 14.01
N GLU A 165 -14.64 9.37 14.12
CA GLU A 165 -13.27 9.10 14.56
C GLU A 165 -12.21 9.59 13.56
N LEU A 166 -11.06 10.02 14.08
CA LEU A 166 -9.89 10.35 13.28
C LEU A 166 -9.08 9.08 13.01
N LEU A 167 -8.49 8.97 11.82
CA LEU A 167 -7.59 7.85 11.49
C LEU A 167 -6.33 7.85 12.36
N VAL A 168 -5.85 9.04 12.73
CA VAL A 168 -4.69 9.20 13.63
C VAL A 168 -5.01 8.63 15.01
N GLY A 169 -4.14 7.75 15.50
CA GLY A 169 -4.31 7.04 16.76
C GLY A 169 -5.10 5.74 16.67
N MET A 170 -5.64 5.38 15.48
CA MET A 170 -6.39 4.13 15.30
C MET A 170 -5.45 2.98 14.92
N ASN A 171 -5.57 1.86 15.65
CA ASN A 171 -5.00 0.58 15.24
C ASN A 171 -5.96 -0.14 14.28
N LEU A 172 -5.85 0.13 13.00
CA LEU A 172 -6.67 -0.54 11.98
C LEU A 172 -6.09 -1.88 11.54
N VAL A 173 -4.85 -2.19 11.88
CA VAL A 173 -4.21 -3.48 11.56
C VAL A 173 -4.99 -4.65 12.13
N GLU A 174 -5.52 -4.55 13.35
CA GLU A 174 -6.29 -5.62 13.97
C GLU A 174 -7.60 -5.97 13.24
N THR A 175 -8.11 -5.04 12.40
CA THR A 175 -9.35 -5.25 11.65
C THR A 175 -9.12 -5.99 10.33
N VAL A 176 -7.88 -6.07 9.86
CA VAL A 176 -7.51 -6.65 8.55
C VAL A 176 -6.54 -7.83 8.66
N SER A 177 -5.88 -8.01 9.81
CA SER A 177 -4.95 -9.11 10.07
C SER A 177 -5.68 -10.44 10.20
N CYS A 178 -5.01 -11.53 9.84
CA CYS A 178 -5.48 -12.88 10.13
C CYS A 178 -5.59 -13.11 11.64
N THR A 179 -6.46 -14.03 12.05
CA THR A 179 -6.67 -14.37 13.47
C THR A 179 -5.82 -15.55 13.92
N GLU A 180 -5.37 -16.39 12.99
CA GLU A 180 -4.58 -17.59 13.23
C GLU A 180 -3.46 -17.74 12.22
N ALA A 181 -2.37 -18.36 12.64
CA ALA A 181 -1.25 -18.67 11.75
C ALA A 181 -1.68 -19.69 10.69
N HIS A 182 -1.32 -19.45 9.44
CA HIS A 182 -1.64 -20.33 8.33
C HIS A 182 -0.55 -20.28 7.23
N PRO A 183 -0.35 -21.37 6.47
CA PRO A 183 0.49 -21.32 5.29
C PRO A 183 -0.20 -20.56 4.16
N PHE A 184 0.58 -19.87 3.32
CA PHE A 184 0.08 -19.36 2.05
C PHE A 184 0.20 -20.44 0.98
N ASP A 185 -0.94 -20.84 0.38
CA ASP A 185 -0.97 -21.93 -0.60
C ASP A 185 -0.47 -21.44 -1.96
N GLN A 186 0.57 -22.11 -2.49
CA GLN A 186 1.11 -21.87 -3.83
C GLN A 186 0.08 -22.13 -4.96
N ALA A 187 -0.91 -22.99 -4.72
CA ALA A 187 -1.96 -23.29 -5.71
C ALA A 187 -2.82 -22.04 -6.04
N GLU A 188 -2.83 -21.04 -5.15
CA GLU A 188 -3.50 -19.77 -5.37
C GLU A 188 -2.62 -18.71 -6.07
N ASN A 189 -1.37 -19.06 -6.41
CA ASN A 189 -0.42 -18.14 -6.99
C ASN A 189 -0.69 -17.97 -8.50
N VAL A 190 -1.52 -16.98 -8.83
CA VAL A 190 -1.75 -16.55 -10.20
C VAL A 190 -0.68 -15.53 -10.59
N ASP A 191 0.05 -15.81 -11.68
CA ASP A 191 0.95 -14.81 -12.26
C ASP A 191 0.11 -13.70 -12.92
N SER A 192 0.09 -12.52 -12.33
CA SER A 192 -0.64 -11.35 -12.84
C SER A 192 -0.21 -10.93 -14.26
N ARG A 193 1.01 -11.29 -14.68
CA ARG A 193 1.55 -10.97 -16.01
C ARG A 193 1.05 -11.91 -17.10
N SER A 194 0.92 -13.19 -16.80
CA SER A 194 0.47 -14.20 -17.76
C SER A 194 -0.98 -14.64 -17.56
N PHE A 195 -1.60 -14.23 -16.45
CA PHE A 195 -2.94 -14.65 -16.02
C PHE A 195 -3.12 -16.17 -15.96
N ALA A 196 -2.04 -16.87 -15.75
CA ALA A 196 -1.98 -18.30 -15.56
C ALA A 196 -1.47 -18.61 -14.15
N LEU A 197 -1.71 -19.83 -13.68
CA LEU A 197 -1.06 -20.27 -12.46
C LEU A 197 0.46 -20.21 -12.67
N ALA A 198 1.15 -19.52 -11.77
CA ALA A 198 2.60 -19.47 -11.81
C ALA A 198 3.15 -20.90 -11.64
N PRO A 199 4.24 -21.25 -12.35
CA PRO A 199 4.87 -22.54 -12.14
C PRO A 199 5.32 -22.67 -10.67
N ALA A 200 5.15 -23.85 -10.09
CA ALA A 200 5.62 -24.12 -8.74
C ALA A 200 7.13 -23.88 -8.65
N VAL A 201 7.54 -23.00 -7.75
CA VAL A 201 8.95 -22.74 -7.45
C VAL A 201 9.33 -23.59 -6.23
N PRO A 202 10.42 -24.39 -6.30
CA PRO A 202 10.88 -25.13 -5.13
C PRO A 202 11.22 -24.17 -3.99
N ALA A 203 10.62 -24.42 -2.81
CA ALA A 203 10.91 -23.63 -1.63
C ALA A 203 12.37 -23.83 -1.19
N ARG A 204 13.08 -22.72 -1.00
CA ARG A 204 14.47 -22.66 -0.51
C ARG A 204 14.56 -22.07 0.89
N HIS A 205 13.64 -21.14 1.20
CA HIS A 205 13.59 -20.40 2.45
C HIS A 205 12.23 -20.54 3.12
N ARG A 206 12.22 -20.67 4.42
CA ARG A 206 11.01 -20.57 5.26
C ARG A 206 10.86 -19.13 5.73
N VAL A 207 9.78 -18.48 5.33
CA VAL A 207 9.53 -17.09 5.68
C VAL A 207 8.26 -16.98 6.52
N VAL A 208 8.36 -16.35 7.69
CA VAL A 208 7.21 -15.99 8.51
C VAL A 208 6.84 -14.54 8.21
N VAL A 209 5.58 -14.31 7.86
CA VAL A 209 5.03 -12.99 7.51
C VAL A 209 4.12 -12.51 8.63
N TYR A 210 4.47 -11.40 9.27
CA TYR A 210 3.53 -10.66 10.11
C TYR A 210 2.47 -10.00 9.23
N ASP A 211 1.22 -10.40 9.44
CA ASP A 211 0.08 -9.88 8.71
C ASP A 211 -0.44 -8.59 9.35
N CYS A 212 0.00 -7.46 8.83
CA CYS A 212 -0.55 -6.14 9.19
C CYS A 212 -1.67 -5.71 8.22
N GLY A 213 -2.12 -6.56 7.35
CA GLY A 213 -3.01 -6.33 6.22
C GLY A 213 -2.31 -6.63 4.90
N ALA A 214 -1.74 -7.84 4.81
CA ALA A 214 -0.89 -8.24 3.70
C ALA A 214 -1.66 -8.30 2.38
N LYS A 215 -1.18 -7.59 1.37
CA LYS A 215 -1.64 -7.76 0.00
C LYS A 215 -1.25 -9.14 -0.51
N ARG A 216 -2.19 -9.82 -1.19
CA ARG A 216 -1.96 -11.13 -1.79
C ARG A 216 -0.74 -11.14 -2.71
N SER A 217 -0.52 -10.08 -3.49
CA SER A 217 0.63 -9.95 -4.39
C SER A 217 1.97 -9.97 -3.67
N ILE A 218 2.09 -9.45 -2.44
CA ILE A 218 3.30 -9.56 -1.63
C ILE A 218 3.63 -11.03 -1.34
N LEU A 219 2.62 -11.80 -0.91
CA LEU A 219 2.80 -13.22 -0.61
C LEU A 219 3.16 -14.02 -1.87
N GLN A 220 2.57 -13.66 -3.01
CA GLN A 220 2.89 -14.25 -4.31
C GLN A 220 4.33 -13.96 -4.75
N GLU A 221 4.82 -12.72 -4.56
CA GLU A 221 6.21 -12.37 -4.87
C GLU A 221 7.22 -13.12 -3.98
N LEU A 222 6.93 -13.27 -2.69
CA LEU A 222 7.76 -14.09 -1.79
C LEU A 222 7.84 -15.55 -2.28
N VAL A 223 6.71 -16.14 -2.67
CA VAL A 223 6.69 -17.51 -3.24
C VAL A 223 7.49 -17.56 -4.55
N ARG A 224 7.38 -16.53 -5.40
CA ARG A 224 8.11 -16.47 -6.69
C ARG A 224 9.62 -16.49 -6.51
N VAL A 225 10.16 -15.90 -5.45
CA VAL A 225 11.60 -15.94 -5.15
C VAL A 225 12.01 -17.19 -4.34
N GLY A 226 11.11 -18.15 -4.16
CA GLY A 226 11.41 -19.45 -3.55
C GLY A 226 11.18 -19.48 -2.03
N CYS A 227 10.23 -18.71 -1.50
CA CYS A 227 9.87 -18.76 -0.09
C CYS A 227 8.68 -19.71 0.15
N ALA A 228 8.77 -20.57 1.17
CA ALA A 228 7.63 -21.20 1.81
C ALA A 228 7.10 -20.23 2.86
N VAL A 229 5.91 -19.68 2.64
CA VAL A 229 5.36 -18.61 3.42
C VAL A 229 4.39 -19.12 4.50
N THR A 230 4.61 -18.71 5.75
CA THR A 230 3.66 -18.85 6.86
C THR A 230 3.23 -17.47 7.30
N VAL A 231 1.95 -17.18 7.22
CA VAL A 231 1.36 -15.90 7.65
C VAL A 231 0.95 -16.03 9.11
N VAL A 232 1.29 -15.03 9.93
CA VAL A 232 0.95 -14.99 11.36
C VAL A 232 0.26 -13.66 11.71
N PRO A 233 -0.60 -13.62 12.73
CA PRO A 233 -1.22 -12.39 13.19
C PRO A 233 -0.22 -11.29 13.53
N TRP A 234 -0.64 -10.02 13.35
CA TRP A 234 0.15 -8.81 13.58
C TRP A 234 0.84 -8.73 14.96
N ASN A 235 0.27 -9.35 15.98
CA ASN A 235 0.72 -9.27 17.37
C ASN A 235 1.42 -10.56 17.86
N THR A 236 1.72 -11.51 16.96
CA THR A 236 2.37 -12.79 17.32
C THR A 236 3.69 -12.55 18.05
N PRO A 237 3.93 -13.20 19.20
CA PRO A 237 5.18 -13.03 19.95
C PRO A 237 6.42 -13.44 19.14
N ALA A 238 7.49 -12.64 19.23
CA ALA A 238 8.74 -12.93 18.52
C ALA A 238 9.35 -14.29 18.90
N SER A 239 9.11 -14.77 20.13
CA SER A 239 9.57 -16.10 20.57
C SER A 239 8.84 -17.23 19.84
N GLU A 240 7.57 -17.05 19.51
CA GLU A 240 6.78 -18.00 18.75
C GLU A 240 7.24 -18.03 17.29
N VAL A 241 7.45 -16.85 16.69
CA VAL A 241 8.02 -16.74 15.33
C VAL A 241 9.39 -17.39 15.24
N LEU A 242 10.28 -17.12 16.17
CA LEU A 242 11.61 -17.77 16.23
C LEU A 242 11.49 -19.28 16.46
N GLY A 243 10.46 -19.75 17.20
CA GLY A 243 10.18 -21.17 17.41
C GLY A 243 9.79 -21.93 16.12
N MET A 244 9.35 -21.21 15.08
CA MET A 244 9.09 -21.77 13.74
C MET A 244 10.38 -21.97 12.93
N ASP A 245 11.54 -21.57 13.45
CA ASP A 245 12.86 -21.66 12.81
C ASP A 245 12.88 -21.09 11.39
N PRO A 246 12.51 -19.79 11.20
CA PRO A 246 12.46 -19.17 9.88
C PRO A 246 13.85 -18.79 9.37
N ASP A 247 14.05 -18.88 8.05
CA ASP A 247 15.24 -18.36 7.38
C ASP A 247 15.15 -16.82 7.22
N GLY A 248 13.93 -16.27 7.21
CA GLY A 248 13.66 -14.83 7.19
C GLY A 248 12.30 -14.47 7.76
N VAL A 249 12.15 -13.22 8.20
CA VAL A 249 10.87 -12.65 8.65
C VAL A 249 10.51 -11.47 7.76
N PHE A 250 9.25 -11.43 7.35
CA PHE A 250 8.69 -10.35 6.57
C PHE A 250 7.62 -9.62 7.37
N VAL A 251 7.59 -8.28 7.29
CA VAL A 251 6.53 -7.46 7.89
C VAL A 251 5.75 -6.79 6.78
N SER A 252 4.45 -7.09 6.70
CA SER A 252 3.62 -6.68 5.56
C SER A 252 3.21 -5.21 5.63
N ASN A 253 2.63 -4.72 4.53
CA ASN A 253 1.86 -3.49 4.47
C ASN A 253 0.65 -3.55 5.40
N GLY A 254 -0.01 -2.40 5.61
CA GLY A 254 -1.21 -2.32 6.43
C GLY A 254 -1.73 -0.90 6.60
N PRO A 255 -2.95 -0.74 7.16
CA PRO A 255 -3.61 0.53 7.36
C PRO A 255 -3.29 1.18 8.71
N GLY A 256 -3.67 2.45 8.82
CA GLY A 256 -3.76 3.17 10.09
C GLY A 256 -2.50 3.91 10.50
N ASP A 257 -2.46 4.26 11.78
CA ASP A 257 -1.36 5.01 12.39
C ASP A 257 -0.28 4.06 12.91
N PRO A 258 0.98 4.13 12.43
CA PRO A 258 2.05 3.27 12.91
C PRO A 258 2.32 3.41 14.41
N ASP A 259 2.03 4.55 15.02
CA ASP A 259 2.19 4.75 16.47
C ASP A 259 1.17 3.97 17.30
N ALA A 260 0.03 3.62 16.72
CA ALA A 260 -0.98 2.80 17.36
C ALA A 260 -0.67 1.28 17.32
N VAL A 261 0.27 0.83 16.47
CA VAL A 261 0.57 -0.61 16.25
C VAL A 261 1.76 -1.07 17.12
N GLN A 262 1.75 -0.70 18.41
CA GLN A 262 2.86 -0.93 19.34
C GLN A 262 3.23 -2.41 19.53
N ALA A 263 2.24 -3.30 19.52
CA ALA A 263 2.49 -4.73 19.69
C ALA A 263 3.43 -5.26 18.59
N THR A 264 3.21 -4.88 17.32
CA THR A 264 4.03 -5.35 16.19
C THR A 264 5.46 -4.83 16.28
N TYR A 265 5.66 -3.51 16.39
CA TYR A 265 7.04 -3.00 16.40
C TYR A 265 7.85 -3.41 17.64
N ALA A 266 7.17 -3.70 18.76
CA ALA A 266 7.82 -4.26 19.93
C ALA A 266 8.32 -5.70 19.68
N GLN A 267 7.59 -6.52 18.90
CA GLN A 267 8.05 -7.85 18.52
C GLN A 267 9.14 -7.78 17.45
N VAL A 268 8.96 -6.93 16.42
CA VAL A 268 9.97 -6.66 15.38
C VAL A 268 11.32 -6.27 16.01
N GLY A 269 11.31 -5.41 17.03
CA GLY A 269 12.52 -5.01 17.75
C GLY A 269 13.24 -6.14 18.49
N LYS A 270 12.57 -7.28 18.75
CA LYS A 270 13.19 -8.48 19.31
C LYS A 270 13.75 -9.41 18.24
N LEU A 271 13.31 -9.25 16.98
CA LEU A 271 13.74 -10.04 15.82
C LEU A 271 14.93 -9.41 15.10
N LEU A 272 15.02 -8.07 15.07
CA LEU A 272 16.12 -7.33 14.45
C LEU A 272 17.48 -7.82 14.97
N GLY A 273 18.36 -8.19 14.03
CA GLY A 273 19.69 -8.76 14.30
C GLY A 273 19.70 -10.25 14.65
N LYS A 274 18.56 -10.93 14.72
CA LYS A 274 18.48 -12.38 14.99
C LYS A 274 18.15 -13.19 13.74
N VAL A 275 17.44 -12.62 12.80
CA VAL A 275 16.98 -13.25 11.57
C VAL A 275 16.95 -12.19 10.47
N PRO A 276 17.23 -12.54 9.19
CA PRO A 276 17.02 -11.65 8.06
C PRO A 276 15.59 -11.09 8.04
N LEU A 277 15.47 -9.73 7.86
CA LEU A 277 14.19 -9.06 8.00
C LEU A 277 13.96 -8.07 6.86
N PHE A 278 12.79 -8.14 6.24
CA PHE A 278 12.32 -7.20 5.22
C PHE A 278 10.93 -6.68 5.56
N GLY A 279 10.67 -5.40 5.32
CA GLY A 279 9.37 -4.78 5.56
C GLY A 279 8.93 -3.82 4.45
N ILE A 280 7.63 -3.84 4.14
CA ILE A 280 6.99 -3.00 3.12
C ILE A 280 5.93 -2.11 3.77
N CYS A 281 5.93 -0.81 3.45
CA CYS A 281 4.93 0.18 3.85
C CYS A 281 4.74 0.21 5.38
N MET A 282 3.65 -0.29 5.95
CA MET A 282 3.50 -0.43 7.40
C MET A 282 4.66 -1.23 8.01
N GLY A 283 5.15 -2.28 7.33
CA GLY A 283 6.31 -3.05 7.78
C GLY A 283 7.60 -2.23 7.85
N HIS A 284 7.82 -1.32 6.89
CA HIS A 284 8.91 -0.35 6.97
C HIS A 284 8.76 0.54 8.21
N GLN A 285 7.57 1.07 8.46
CA GLN A 285 7.28 1.90 9.61
C GLN A 285 7.48 1.13 10.93
N MET A 286 7.07 -0.15 10.98
CA MET A 286 7.30 -1.02 12.16
C MET A 286 8.79 -1.25 12.43
N ILE A 287 9.61 -1.47 11.39
CA ILE A 287 11.06 -1.61 11.51
C ILE A 287 11.70 -0.31 11.99
N CYS A 288 11.30 0.81 11.41
CA CYS A 288 11.77 2.14 11.82
C CYS A 288 11.39 2.47 13.27
N LYS A 289 10.14 2.21 13.68
CA LYS A 289 9.68 2.38 15.07
C LYS A 289 10.44 1.48 16.03
N ALA A 290 10.71 0.22 15.66
CA ALA A 290 11.49 -0.71 16.45
C ALA A 290 12.94 -0.22 16.66
N ALA A 291 13.49 0.52 15.70
CA ALA A 291 14.79 1.18 15.79
C ALA A 291 14.75 2.54 16.53
N GLY A 292 13.58 3.00 16.97
CA GLY A 292 13.39 4.26 17.70
C GLY A 292 13.11 5.47 16.81
N GLY A 293 12.78 5.23 15.52
CA GLY A 293 12.41 6.27 14.58
C GLY A 293 11.05 6.93 14.88
N ALA A 294 10.93 8.21 14.56
CA ALA A 294 9.69 8.96 14.60
C ALA A 294 8.98 8.93 13.24
N MET A 295 7.66 8.87 13.27
CA MET A 295 6.82 8.99 12.08
C MET A 295 6.14 10.35 12.09
N GLU A 296 5.94 10.91 10.90
CA GLU A 296 5.15 12.11 10.69
C GLU A 296 4.00 11.84 9.72
N LYS A 297 2.85 12.47 9.95
CA LYS A 297 1.73 12.40 9.02
C LYS A 297 1.97 13.36 7.86
N LEU A 298 1.93 12.83 6.64
CA LEU A 298 1.98 13.64 5.42
C LEU A 298 0.68 14.43 5.25
N LYS A 299 0.78 15.58 4.59
CA LYS A 299 -0.37 16.47 4.39
C LYS A 299 -1.55 15.78 3.70
N PHE A 300 -1.29 14.97 2.68
CA PHE A 300 -2.31 14.23 1.92
C PHE A 300 -1.88 12.80 1.53
N GLY A 301 -0.70 12.37 2.00
CA GLY A 301 -0.14 11.05 1.69
C GLY A 301 0.40 10.90 0.26
N HIS A 302 0.97 9.73 -0.01
CA HIS A 302 1.37 9.30 -1.33
C HIS A 302 0.48 8.14 -1.76
N HIS A 303 -0.26 8.34 -2.87
CA HIS A 303 -1.20 7.34 -3.37
C HIS A 303 -1.21 7.31 -4.90
N GLY A 304 -0.81 6.19 -5.48
CA GLY A 304 -0.79 5.98 -6.93
C GLY A 304 0.44 5.26 -7.44
N GLY A 305 0.46 4.92 -8.73
CA GLY A 305 1.51 4.13 -9.39
C GLY A 305 2.51 4.95 -10.21
N ASN A 306 2.74 6.21 -9.89
CA ASN A 306 3.54 7.13 -10.73
C ASN A 306 4.53 7.99 -9.94
N HIS A 307 4.96 7.53 -8.76
CA HIS A 307 5.90 8.26 -7.93
C HIS A 307 7.34 7.89 -8.26
N PRO A 308 8.18 8.87 -8.67
CA PRO A 308 9.60 8.63 -8.92
C PRO A 308 10.37 8.56 -7.60
N VAL A 309 11.07 7.47 -7.38
CA VAL A 309 11.92 7.24 -6.22
C VAL A 309 13.36 7.03 -6.69
N MET A 310 14.30 7.72 -6.07
CA MET A 310 15.73 7.55 -6.32
C MET A 310 16.27 6.45 -5.40
N ASN A 311 16.79 5.38 -5.99
CA ASN A 311 17.66 4.46 -5.30
C ASN A 311 19.04 5.09 -5.16
N LEU A 312 19.45 5.41 -3.93
CA LEU A 312 20.70 6.17 -3.65
C LEU A 312 21.96 5.33 -3.86
N GLN A 313 21.84 3.99 -3.79
CA GLN A 313 22.98 3.09 -4.01
C GLN A 313 23.31 2.97 -5.51
N THR A 314 22.29 2.72 -6.34
CA THR A 314 22.46 2.49 -7.78
C THR A 314 22.32 3.76 -8.62
N ARG A 315 21.80 4.83 -8.03
CA ARG A 315 21.49 6.13 -8.69
C ARG A 315 20.43 6.00 -9.79
N ARG A 316 19.63 4.96 -9.76
CA ARG A 316 18.51 4.78 -10.68
C ARG A 316 17.24 5.40 -10.11
N VAL A 317 16.42 5.94 -11.01
CA VAL A 317 15.06 6.34 -10.69
C VAL A 317 14.14 5.18 -10.99
N GLU A 318 13.36 4.79 -10.00
CA GLU A 318 12.34 3.75 -10.07
C GLU A 318 10.97 4.43 -10.01
N ILE A 319 10.06 4.02 -10.86
CA ILE A 319 8.66 4.46 -10.74
C ILE A 319 7.97 3.47 -9.82
N THR A 320 7.33 3.98 -8.77
CA THR A 320 6.83 3.16 -7.67
C THR A 320 5.33 3.31 -7.48
N ALA A 321 4.71 2.25 -6.94
CA ALA A 321 3.36 2.29 -6.39
C ALA A 321 3.42 2.73 -4.93
N GLN A 322 2.55 3.67 -4.54
CA GLN A 322 2.51 4.28 -3.22
C GLN A 322 1.10 4.22 -2.63
N ASN A 323 1.01 3.91 -1.35
CA ASN A 323 -0.24 3.96 -0.59
C ASN A 323 0.06 4.13 0.91
N HIS A 324 0.46 5.34 1.31
CA HIS A 324 0.74 5.64 2.72
C HIS A 324 0.48 7.10 3.08
N GLY A 325 0.04 7.34 4.31
CA GLY A 325 -0.20 8.67 4.86
C GLY A 325 0.84 9.12 5.89
N PHE A 326 1.79 8.26 6.24
CA PHE A 326 2.85 8.54 7.21
C PHE A 326 4.22 8.30 6.59
N ASN A 327 5.22 9.02 7.07
CA ASN A 327 6.60 8.97 6.60
C ASN A 327 7.59 8.91 7.76
N LEU A 328 8.78 8.32 7.51
CA LEU A 328 9.88 8.30 8.46
C LEU A 328 10.58 9.66 8.51
N VAL A 329 10.75 10.20 9.69
CA VAL A 329 11.71 11.29 9.98
C VAL A 329 13.11 10.65 10.12
N PHE A 330 13.82 10.47 9.00
CA PHE A 330 15.07 9.67 8.95
C PHE A 330 16.09 10.07 10.03
N PRO A 331 16.38 11.38 10.31
CA PRO A 331 17.33 11.76 11.34
C PRO A 331 16.96 11.33 12.77
N SER A 332 15.69 10.98 13.01
CA SER A 332 15.24 10.48 14.31
C SER A 332 15.80 9.10 14.67
N LEU A 333 16.27 8.35 13.67
CA LEU A 333 16.88 7.03 13.87
C LEU A 333 18.23 7.07 14.58
N GLY A 334 18.96 8.20 14.55
CA GLY A 334 20.26 8.29 15.19
C GLY A 334 21.05 9.52 14.80
N GLN A 335 22.31 9.56 15.22
CA GLN A 335 23.20 10.65 14.88
C GLN A 335 23.73 10.48 13.46
N LEU A 336 23.61 11.53 12.63
CA LEU A 336 24.14 11.52 11.27
C LEU A 336 25.67 11.35 11.29
N VAL A 337 26.16 10.42 10.46
CA VAL A 337 27.59 10.11 10.35
C VAL A 337 28.17 10.83 9.15
N SER A 338 29.26 11.59 9.41
CA SER A 338 30.03 12.20 8.31
C SER A 338 30.79 11.13 7.54
N ASN A 339 30.45 10.96 6.27
CA ASN A 339 31.16 10.06 5.36
C ASN A 339 32.14 10.79 4.43
N GLY A 340 32.84 11.80 4.94
CA GLY A 340 33.88 12.53 4.24
C GLY A 340 33.41 13.73 3.40
N LEU A 341 32.25 14.25 3.67
CA LEU A 341 31.57 15.29 2.89
C LEU A 341 31.44 16.63 3.58
N GLY A 342 32.42 17.14 4.20
CA GLY A 342 32.31 18.46 4.81
C GLY A 342 31.28 18.51 5.96
N ASP A 343 30.87 19.69 6.33
CA ASP A 343 29.91 19.86 7.42
C ASP A 343 28.48 19.52 6.94
N ILE A 344 28.00 18.35 7.37
CA ILE A 344 26.61 17.89 7.11
C ILE A 344 25.62 18.55 8.05
N SER A 345 26.07 19.28 9.07
CA SER A 345 25.21 19.96 10.05
C SER A 345 24.33 21.05 9.42
N ASP A 346 24.74 21.58 8.26
CA ASP A 346 23.98 22.60 7.53
C ASP A 346 22.74 22.03 6.81
N HIS A 347 22.68 20.71 6.60
CA HIS A 347 21.61 20.04 5.83
C HIS A 347 21.13 18.73 6.47
N PRO A 348 20.97 18.62 7.80
CA PRO A 348 20.69 17.33 8.46
C PRO A 348 19.35 16.72 8.04
N ASP A 349 18.36 17.56 7.72
CA ASP A 349 16.98 17.16 7.41
C ASP A 349 16.61 17.33 5.93
N ASP A 350 17.53 17.84 5.09
CA ASP A 350 17.29 18.05 3.67
C ASP A 350 17.72 16.83 2.86
N LEU A 351 16.87 15.81 2.79
CA LEU A 351 17.16 14.58 2.04
C LEU A 351 17.32 14.85 0.54
N ARG A 352 16.69 15.89 0.00
CA ARG A 352 16.85 16.31 -1.39
C ARG A 352 18.26 16.83 -1.66
N TRP A 353 18.81 17.62 -0.75
CA TRP A 353 20.20 18.03 -0.83
C TRP A 353 21.17 16.83 -0.89
N TRP A 354 20.90 15.78 -0.10
CA TRP A 354 21.71 14.57 -0.10
C TRP A 354 21.65 13.84 -1.46
N VAL A 355 20.47 13.81 -2.08
CA VAL A 355 20.30 13.26 -3.44
C VAL A 355 21.13 14.04 -4.45
N ASP A 356 21.03 15.38 -4.43
CA ASP A 356 21.74 16.27 -5.35
C ASP A 356 23.26 16.21 -5.12
N ALA A 357 23.70 16.09 -3.88
CA ALA A 357 25.09 15.91 -3.50
C ALA A 357 25.66 14.52 -3.84
N ASN A 358 24.85 13.63 -4.42
CA ASN A 358 25.22 12.26 -4.76
C ASN A 358 25.69 11.42 -3.55
N ARG A 359 24.98 11.53 -2.45
CA ARG A 359 25.36 10.92 -1.17
C ARG A 359 24.21 10.10 -0.58
N MET A 360 24.57 9.06 0.12
CA MET A 360 23.64 8.23 0.91
C MET A 360 23.81 8.58 2.40
N PRO A 361 22.80 9.21 3.01
CA PRO A 361 22.84 9.51 4.45
C PRO A 361 22.95 8.23 5.28
N ILE A 362 23.78 8.28 6.33
CA ILE A 362 23.94 7.19 7.28
C ILE A 362 23.80 7.78 8.70
N VAL A 363 23.02 7.13 9.54
CA VAL A 363 22.93 7.46 10.97
C VAL A 363 23.51 6.35 11.82
N GLU A 364 24.10 6.71 12.95
CA GLU A 364 24.54 5.78 13.98
C GLU A 364 23.41 5.59 14.99
N ASN A 365 22.76 4.44 14.94
CA ASN A 365 21.70 4.05 15.86
C ASN A 365 22.30 3.39 17.11
N LYS A 366 21.86 3.80 18.29
CA LYS A 366 22.41 3.32 19.58
C LYS A 366 22.24 1.81 19.80
N ARG A 367 21.27 1.17 19.14
CA ARG A 367 20.91 -0.23 19.39
C ARG A 367 21.29 -1.15 18.24
N PHE A 368 21.25 -0.66 17.03
CA PHE A 368 21.37 -1.51 15.82
C PHE A 368 22.52 -1.09 14.89
N GLY A 369 23.41 -0.19 15.34
CA GLY A 369 24.55 0.27 14.56
C GLY A 369 24.16 1.22 13.43
N ARG A 370 24.82 1.10 12.29
CA ARG A 370 24.66 2.02 11.17
C ARG A 370 23.40 1.70 10.33
N ILE A 371 22.59 2.73 10.08
CA ILE A 371 21.41 2.65 9.23
C ILE A 371 21.58 3.64 8.08
N ALA A 372 21.51 3.15 6.84
CA ALA A 372 21.62 3.94 5.63
C ALA A 372 20.23 4.26 5.08
N LEU A 373 20.02 5.49 4.59
CA LEU A 373 18.89 5.85 3.74
C LEU A 373 19.18 5.32 2.33
N THR A 374 18.33 4.43 1.83
CA THR A 374 18.55 3.79 0.52
C THR A 374 17.70 4.37 -0.60
N HIS A 375 16.53 4.90 -0.28
CA HIS A 375 15.58 5.40 -1.26
C HIS A 375 14.96 6.73 -0.82
N VAL A 376 14.75 7.64 -1.77
CA VAL A 376 14.15 8.97 -1.54
C VAL A 376 13.14 9.30 -2.63
N ASN A 377 11.98 9.82 -2.26
CA ASN A 377 10.97 10.32 -3.18
C ASN A 377 11.45 11.61 -3.85
N LEU A 378 11.42 11.67 -5.17
CA LEU A 378 11.88 12.82 -5.93
C LEU A 378 10.86 13.97 -6.00
N ASN A 379 9.61 13.74 -5.63
CA ASN A 379 8.59 14.78 -5.60
C ASN A 379 8.79 15.74 -4.42
N ASP A 380 9.11 15.20 -3.23
CA ASP A 380 9.14 15.99 -1.99
C ASP A 380 10.36 15.71 -1.08
N GLY A 381 11.18 14.71 -1.40
CA GLY A 381 12.38 14.39 -0.64
C GLY A 381 12.13 13.48 0.56
N THR A 382 10.95 12.87 0.71
CA THR A 382 10.65 11.96 1.81
C THR A 382 11.48 10.68 1.76
N ALA A 383 11.73 10.09 2.95
CA ALA A 383 12.48 8.85 3.09
C ALA A 383 11.64 7.66 2.62
N GLU A 384 12.14 6.90 1.65
CA GLU A 384 11.40 5.81 1.01
C GLU A 384 12.02 4.42 1.26
N GLY A 385 13.16 4.34 1.95
CA GLY A 385 13.75 3.06 2.29
C GLY A 385 15.00 3.18 3.12
N ILE A 386 15.25 2.16 3.96
CA ILE A 386 16.44 2.05 4.79
C ILE A 386 17.06 0.66 4.70
N ALA A 387 18.37 0.58 4.97
CA ALA A 387 19.09 -0.68 5.17
C ALA A 387 20.02 -0.58 6.36
N PHE A 388 20.08 -1.64 7.15
CA PHE A 388 21.03 -1.76 8.26
C PHE A 388 22.36 -2.32 7.75
N ALA A 389 23.46 -1.67 8.11
CA ALA A 389 24.79 -2.10 7.70
C ALA A 389 25.37 -3.21 8.59
N ASP A 390 24.92 -3.28 9.85
CA ASP A 390 25.51 -4.13 10.87
C ASP A 390 24.61 -5.32 11.27
N ILE A 391 23.39 -5.38 10.76
CA ILE A 391 22.45 -6.49 10.94
C ILE A 391 21.68 -6.77 9.63
N PRO A 392 21.20 -8.02 9.38
CA PRO A 392 20.56 -8.39 8.14
C PRO A 392 19.10 -7.88 8.09
N ALA A 393 18.90 -6.58 7.80
CA ALA A 393 17.58 -6.01 7.69
C ALA A 393 17.54 -4.83 6.72
N PHE A 394 16.43 -4.71 5.97
CA PHE A 394 16.12 -3.54 5.15
C PHE A 394 14.61 -3.38 5.00
N SER A 395 14.17 -2.21 4.53
CA SER A 395 12.74 -1.95 4.30
C SER A 395 12.52 -0.82 3.33
N VAL A 396 11.33 -0.80 2.70
CA VAL A 396 10.89 0.28 1.80
C VAL A 396 9.48 0.73 2.15
N GLN A 397 9.22 2.05 1.98
CA GLN A 397 7.93 2.65 2.27
C GLN A 397 6.91 2.39 1.17
N TYR A 398 7.35 2.33 -0.07
CA TYR A 398 6.53 2.07 -1.25
C TYR A 398 6.24 0.57 -1.45
N HIS A 399 5.45 0.24 -2.47
CA HIS A 399 4.98 -1.11 -2.78
C HIS A 399 5.75 -1.72 -3.95
N PRO A 400 6.85 -2.47 -3.72
CA PRO A 400 7.62 -3.09 -4.80
C PRO A 400 6.88 -4.22 -5.52
N GLU A 401 5.85 -4.80 -4.90
CA GLU A 401 4.98 -5.80 -5.51
C GLU A 401 4.05 -5.21 -6.57
N ALA A 402 3.93 -3.85 -6.60
CA ALA A 402 2.97 -3.15 -7.46
C ALA A 402 1.50 -3.56 -7.17
N CYS A 403 0.78 -4.08 -8.14
CA CYS A 403 -0.60 -4.54 -8.08
C CYS A 403 -1.55 -3.56 -7.35
N PRO A 404 -1.90 -2.42 -8.03
CA PRO A 404 -1.47 -2.05 -9.37
C PRO A 404 -0.15 -1.27 -9.36
N GLY A 405 0.48 -1.18 -10.52
CA GLY A 405 1.58 -0.25 -10.73
C GLY A 405 2.78 -0.83 -11.48
N PRO A 406 3.86 -0.03 -11.55
CA PRO A 406 5.10 -0.42 -12.20
C PRO A 406 5.87 -1.46 -11.40
N THR A 407 6.59 -2.32 -12.12
CA THR A 407 7.36 -3.44 -11.57
C THR A 407 8.85 -3.15 -11.43
N ASP A 408 9.23 -1.88 -11.41
CA ASP A 408 10.64 -1.44 -11.38
C ASP A 408 11.40 -1.98 -10.17
N SER A 409 10.71 -2.18 -9.06
CA SER A 409 11.27 -2.51 -7.75
C SER A 409 11.08 -3.98 -7.35
N HIS A 410 10.55 -4.86 -8.20
CA HIS A 410 10.36 -6.29 -7.90
C HIS A 410 11.65 -6.99 -7.45
N TYR A 411 12.82 -6.50 -7.89
CA TYR A 411 14.13 -7.03 -7.49
C TYR A 411 14.35 -7.04 -5.96
N LEU A 412 13.60 -6.26 -5.19
CA LEU A 412 13.72 -6.24 -3.72
C LEU A 412 13.31 -7.56 -3.07
N PHE A 413 12.41 -8.34 -3.70
CA PHE A 413 12.11 -9.69 -3.26
C PHE A 413 13.30 -10.64 -3.52
N THR A 414 13.99 -10.50 -4.66
CA THR A 414 15.25 -11.19 -4.93
C THR A 414 16.34 -10.77 -3.93
N ALA A 415 16.41 -9.49 -3.58
CA ALA A 415 17.32 -8.98 -2.55
C ALA A 415 17.06 -9.64 -1.20
N PHE A 416 15.81 -9.84 -0.82
CA PHE A 416 15.47 -10.53 0.43
C PHE A 416 15.90 -12.01 0.40
N SER A 417 15.72 -12.72 -0.73
CA SER A 417 16.23 -14.08 -0.89
C SER A 417 17.75 -14.13 -0.74
N ARG A 418 18.49 -13.21 -1.37
CA ARG A 418 19.95 -13.11 -1.25
C ARG A 418 20.40 -12.79 0.19
N LEU A 419 19.65 -11.95 0.90
CA LEU A 419 19.92 -11.63 2.30
C LEU A 419 19.81 -12.91 3.18
N MET A 420 18.80 -13.75 2.92
CA MET A 420 18.64 -15.05 3.60
C MET A 420 19.74 -16.04 3.22
N ASP A 421 20.28 -15.96 2.00
CA ASP A 421 21.46 -16.73 1.57
C ASP A 421 22.79 -16.23 2.20
N GLY A 422 22.75 -15.12 2.96
CA GLY A 422 23.91 -14.55 3.65
C GLY A 422 24.82 -13.69 2.75
N HIS A 423 24.31 -13.13 1.66
CA HIS A 423 25.03 -12.20 0.81
C HIS A 423 25.08 -10.81 1.42
N ASP A 424 26.27 -10.26 1.61
CA ASP A 424 26.47 -8.88 2.09
C ASP A 424 26.08 -7.83 1.04
N ASP A 425 26.19 -8.20 -0.25
CA ASP A 425 25.85 -7.35 -1.42
C ASP A 425 24.41 -7.58 -1.92
N TYR A 426 23.50 -7.99 -1.05
CA TYR A 426 22.14 -8.42 -1.40
C TYR A 426 21.31 -7.37 -2.16
N LEU A 427 21.59 -6.06 -1.95
CA LEU A 427 20.93 -4.95 -2.68
C LEU A 427 21.64 -4.59 -4.01
N ASP A 428 22.84 -5.13 -4.27
CA ASP A 428 23.56 -4.89 -5.53
C ASP A 428 23.08 -5.89 -6.59
N ILE A 429 21.93 -5.57 -7.18
CA ILE A 429 21.27 -6.38 -8.18
C ILE A 429 21.28 -5.64 -9.52
N ASP A 430 21.73 -6.33 -10.58
CA ASP A 430 21.54 -5.85 -11.94
C ASP A 430 20.07 -6.01 -12.36
N ILE A 431 19.28 -4.96 -12.10
CA ILE A 431 17.85 -4.94 -12.38
C ILE A 431 17.52 -5.27 -13.83
N ALA A 432 18.37 -4.88 -14.78
CA ALA A 432 18.14 -5.18 -16.20
C ALA A 432 18.27 -6.68 -16.47
N LYS A 433 19.26 -7.32 -15.85
CA LYS A 433 19.47 -8.77 -15.95
C LYS A 433 18.38 -9.56 -15.22
N ASP A 434 18.02 -9.12 -14.02
CA ASP A 434 16.95 -9.73 -13.21
C ASP A 434 15.61 -9.71 -13.96
N ARG A 435 15.26 -8.60 -14.59
CA ARG A 435 14.08 -8.45 -15.44
C ARG A 435 14.11 -9.42 -16.65
N LEU A 436 15.26 -9.51 -17.33
CA LEU A 436 15.38 -10.36 -18.52
C LEU A 436 15.36 -11.85 -18.18
N GLU A 437 15.92 -12.26 -17.04
CA GLU A 437 15.87 -13.64 -16.57
C GLU A 437 14.46 -14.08 -16.18
N GLY A 438 13.63 -13.18 -15.68
CA GLY A 438 12.20 -13.40 -15.44
C GLY A 438 11.35 -13.54 -16.71
N TRP A 439 11.89 -13.16 -17.88
CA TRP A 439 11.23 -13.19 -19.19
C TRP A 439 11.75 -14.33 -20.06
N ARG A 440 12.02 -15.47 -19.51
CA ARG A 440 12.29 -16.67 -20.35
C ARG A 440 10.98 -17.09 -21.01
N PHE A 441 10.87 -16.72 -22.31
CA PHE A 441 9.84 -17.19 -23.23
C PHE A 441 9.94 -18.70 -23.43
#